data_d0af3ad55fc89f3b09dea3b78f875cc8
#
_entry.id   d0af3ad55fc89f3b09dea3b78f875cc8
#
_cell.length_a   1.000
_cell.length_b   1.000
_cell.length_c   1.000
_cell.angle_alpha   90.00
_cell.angle_beta   90.00
_cell.angle_gamma   90.00
#
_symmetry.space_group_name_H-M   'P 1'
#
loop_
_entity.id
_entity.type
_entity.pdbx_description
1 polymer ?
#
loop_
_entity_poly.entity_id
_entity_poly.type
_entity_poly.pdbx_seq_one_letter_code
_entity_poly.pdbx_strand_id
1 'polypeptide(L)'
;MYHPTVKISKEESERLAPDLYRDPFFKALHLGHSQLDGPLCLLINVLFRVGIFAIWGPVVFAAELLGAVCAFAAPLLVNLFCHLPSLGYAPYQSHDQSRNNPVVAMLSFGEGWHNSHHAFPQSARFGLLPNEFDFSWEVIKIMKAVGLASEIRLGTADKSKQLAKAKR
;
A
#
# COMPACT_ATOMS: atom_id res chain seq x y z
N MET A 1 -24.97 -1.71 -2.47
CA MET A 1 -24.91 -1.45 -3.92
C MET A 1 -23.85 -2.39 -4.50
N TYR A 2 -24.27 -3.41 -5.24
CA TYR A 2 -23.40 -4.42 -5.81
C TYR A 2 -22.77 -3.80 -7.06
N HIS A 3 -21.49 -3.42 -7.01
CA HIS A 3 -20.78 -3.07 -8.23
C HIS A 3 -20.50 -4.35 -9.00
N PRO A 4 -20.88 -4.42 -10.28
CA PRO A 4 -20.50 -5.55 -11.11
C PRO A 4 -18.97 -5.66 -11.09
N THR A 5 -18.46 -6.81 -10.67
CA THR A 5 -17.06 -7.13 -10.76
C THR A 5 -16.63 -6.98 -12.22
N VAL A 6 -15.79 -6.01 -12.49
CA VAL A 6 -15.18 -5.87 -13.82
C VAL A 6 -14.40 -7.15 -14.08
N LYS A 7 -14.88 -7.97 -15.00
CA LYS A 7 -14.17 -9.18 -15.42
C LYS A 7 -13.01 -8.72 -16.30
N ILE A 8 -11.83 -8.69 -15.71
CA ILE A 8 -10.59 -8.44 -16.44
C ILE A 8 -10.25 -9.72 -17.22
N SER A 9 -9.91 -9.61 -18.51
CA SER A 9 -9.51 -10.76 -19.29
C SER A 9 -8.16 -11.31 -18.80
N LYS A 10 -7.88 -12.57 -19.15
CA LYS A 10 -6.59 -13.20 -18.80
C LYS A 10 -5.42 -12.41 -19.38
N GLU A 11 -5.52 -12.01 -20.64
CA GLU A 11 -4.50 -11.24 -21.36
C GLU A 11 -4.25 -9.88 -20.70
N GLU A 12 -5.31 -9.26 -20.24
CA GLU A 12 -5.23 -7.98 -19.53
C GLU A 12 -4.62 -8.13 -18.14
N SER A 13 -4.95 -9.20 -17.41
CA SER A 13 -4.33 -9.52 -16.12
C SER A 13 -2.84 -9.81 -16.26
N GLU A 14 -2.43 -10.57 -17.26
CA GLU A 14 -1.02 -10.83 -17.56
C GLU A 14 -0.24 -9.55 -17.91
N ARG A 15 -0.90 -8.60 -18.56
CA ARG A 15 -0.32 -7.30 -18.89
C ARG A 15 -0.19 -6.38 -17.68
N LEU A 16 -1.17 -6.38 -16.79
CA LEU A 16 -1.24 -5.46 -15.64
C LEU A 16 -0.36 -5.91 -14.47
N ALA A 17 -0.24 -7.23 -14.26
CA ALA A 17 0.52 -7.81 -13.15
C ALA A 17 1.36 -9.02 -13.62
N PRO A 18 2.35 -8.82 -14.52
CA PRO A 18 3.14 -9.91 -15.09
C PRO A 18 3.99 -10.66 -14.07
N ASP A 19 4.38 -10.01 -12.99
CA ASP A 19 5.10 -10.56 -11.85
C ASP A 19 4.25 -11.59 -11.09
N LEU A 20 3.02 -11.26 -10.75
CA LEU A 20 2.07 -12.17 -10.08
C LEU A 20 1.72 -13.37 -10.99
N TYR A 21 1.58 -13.13 -12.28
CA TYR A 21 1.24 -14.17 -13.23
C TYR A 21 2.35 -15.18 -13.46
N ARG A 22 3.61 -14.79 -13.27
CA ARG A 22 4.80 -15.65 -13.38
C ARG A 22 5.09 -16.42 -12.11
N ASP A 23 4.63 -15.94 -10.96
CA ASP A 23 4.85 -16.58 -9.67
C ASP A 23 4.00 -17.87 -9.56
N PRO A 24 4.61 -19.05 -9.33
CA PRO A 24 3.88 -20.31 -9.23
C PRO A 24 2.87 -20.34 -8.06
N PHE A 25 3.16 -19.66 -6.96
CA PHE A 25 2.29 -19.61 -5.80
C PHE A 25 1.02 -18.82 -6.09
N PHE A 26 1.15 -17.61 -6.62
CA PHE A 26 -0.01 -16.79 -6.98
C PHE A 26 -0.81 -17.40 -8.13
N LYS A 27 -0.14 -18.04 -9.09
CA LYS A 27 -0.80 -18.77 -10.17
C LYS A 27 -1.64 -19.95 -9.64
N ALA A 28 -1.15 -20.67 -8.63
CA ALA A 28 -1.89 -21.75 -7.97
C ALA A 28 -3.11 -21.22 -7.20
N LEU A 29 -3.00 -20.06 -6.54
CA LEU A 29 -4.10 -19.43 -5.83
C LEU A 29 -5.19 -18.88 -6.76
N HIS A 30 -4.81 -18.43 -7.95
CA HIS A 30 -5.72 -17.77 -8.89
C HIS A 30 -6.64 -18.73 -9.66
N LEU A 31 -6.46 -20.03 -9.57
CA LEU A 31 -7.29 -21.08 -10.18
C LEU A 31 -7.82 -20.77 -11.60
N GLY A 32 -7.08 -19.96 -12.37
CA GLY A 32 -7.41 -19.64 -13.74
C GLY A 32 -8.65 -18.75 -13.93
N HIS A 33 -8.83 -17.71 -13.12
CA HIS A 33 -9.99 -16.81 -13.12
C HIS A 33 -11.31 -17.49 -12.69
N SER A 34 -11.24 -18.48 -11.83
CA SER A 34 -12.44 -19.11 -11.34
C SER A 34 -13.15 -18.22 -10.30
N GLN A 35 -14.48 -18.37 -10.20
CA GLN A 35 -15.26 -17.74 -9.14
C GLN A 35 -14.90 -18.28 -7.74
N LEU A 36 -14.00 -19.27 -7.67
CA LEU A 36 -13.56 -19.91 -6.43
C LEU A 36 -12.37 -19.20 -5.78
N ASP A 37 -11.70 -18.25 -6.46
CA ASP A 37 -10.53 -17.55 -5.92
C ASP A 37 -10.86 -16.83 -4.59
N GLY A 38 -11.94 -16.07 -4.56
CA GLY A 38 -12.41 -15.42 -3.34
C GLY A 38 -12.75 -16.38 -2.21
N PRO A 39 -13.62 -17.38 -2.44
CA PRO A 39 -13.91 -18.44 -1.46
C PRO A 39 -12.68 -19.20 -0.99
N LEU A 40 -11.72 -19.51 -1.87
CA LEU A 40 -10.48 -20.16 -1.50
C LEU A 40 -9.62 -19.31 -0.58
N CYS A 41 -9.44 -18.04 -0.91
CA CYS A 41 -8.71 -17.09 -0.07
C CYS A 41 -9.39 -16.92 1.30
N LEU A 42 -10.72 -16.86 1.34
CA LEU A 42 -11.48 -16.83 2.60
C LEU A 42 -11.25 -18.08 3.42
N LEU A 43 -11.34 -19.25 2.81
CA LEU A 43 -11.11 -20.54 3.48
C LEU A 43 -9.71 -20.60 4.10
N ILE A 44 -8.67 -20.20 3.33
CA ILE A 44 -7.29 -20.16 3.82
C ILE A 44 -7.18 -19.22 5.03
N ASN A 45 -7.80 -18.03 4.95
CA ASN A 45 -7.82 -17.09 6.07
C ASN A 45 -8.52 -17.64 7.31
N VAL A 46 -9.65 -18.32 7.15
CA VAL A 46 -10.37 -18.95 8.26
C VAL A 46 -9.53 -20.07 8.89
N LEU A 47 -8.99 -20.97 8.07
CA LEU A 47 -8.15 -22.07 8.56
C LEU A 47 -6.90 -21.57 9.28
N PHE A 48 -6.26 -20.52 8.79
CA PHE A 48 -5.13 -19.87 9.45
C PHE A 48 -5.52 -19.37 10.84
N ARG A 49 -6.65 -18.69 10.99
CA ARG A 49 -7.16 -18.17 12.26
C ARG A 49 -7.60 -19.27 13.22
N VAL A 50 -8.23 -20.32 12.71
CA VAL A 50 -8.54 -21.51 13.51
C VAL A 50 -7.26 -22.15 14.03
N GLY A 51 -6.22 -22.22 13.22
CA GLY A 51 -4.90 -22.70 13.64
C GLY A 51 -4.28 -21.84 14.74
N ILE A 52 -4.31 -20.50 14.61
CA ILE A 52 -3.84 -19.59 15.67
C ILE A 52 -4.60 -19.84 16.98
N PHE A 53 -5.93 -19.92 16.91
CA PHE A 53 -6.74 -20.16 18.09
C PHE A 53 -6.42 -21.51 18.76
N ALA A 54 -6.28 -22.58 17.97
CA ALA A 54 -6.00 -23.92 18.47
C ALA A 54 -4.61 -24.06 19.10
N ILE A 55 -3.59 -23.37 18.56
CA ILE A 55 -2.20 -23.49 19.01
C ILE A 55 -1.90 -22.53 20.16
N TRP A 56 -2.35 -21.29 20.08
CA TRP A 56 -1.98 -20.21 21.04
C TRP A 56 -3.13 -19.70 21.91
N GLY A 57 -4.35 -20.19 21.66
CA GLY A 57 -5.52 -19.85 22.47
C GLY A 57 -6.15 -18.49 22.18
N PRO A 58 -7.19 -18.13 22.95
CA PRO A 58 -8.06 -16.98 22.63
C PRO A 58 -7.38 -15.61 22.73
N VAL A 59 -6.39 -15.46 23.60
CA VAL A 59 -5.71 -14.16 23.80
C VAL A 59 -4.89 -13.77 22.57
N VAL A 60 -4.09 -14.73 22.05
CA VAL A 60 -3.28 -14.49 20.83
C VAL A 60 -4.18 -14.35 19.61
N PHE A 61 -5.24 -15.13 19.53
CA PHE A 61 -6.26 -14.99 18.49
C PHE A 61 -6.92 -13.60 18.49
N ALA A 62 -7.31 -13.09 19.66
CA ALA A 62 -7.88 -11.75 19.77
C ALA A 62 -6.87 -10.64 19.39
N ALA A 63 -5.61 -10.80 19.76
CA ALA A 63 -4.54 -9.87 19.38
C ALA A 63 -4.29 -9.88 17.87
N GLU A 64 -4.32 -11.07 17.22
CA GLU A 64 -4.22 -11.20 15.76
C GLU A 64 -5.38 -10.50 15.05
N LEU A 65 -6.61 -10.73 15.51
CA LEU A 65 -7.78 -10.08 14.93
C LEU A 65 -7.70 -8.55 15.04
N LEU A 66 -7.30 -8.04 16.21
CA LEU A 66 -7.11 -6.60 16.40
C LEU A 66 -6.04 -6.06 15.45
N GLY A 67 -4.90 -6.75 15.35
CA GLY A 67 -3.83 -6.40 14.42
C GLY A 67 -4.30 -6.38 12.96
N ALA A 68 -5.07 -7.40 12.55
CA ALA A 68 -5.64 -7.47 11.21
C ALA A 68 -6.62 -6.32 10.92
N VAL A 69 -7.47 -5.96 11.89
CA VAL A 69 -8.39 -4.81 11.77
C VAL A 69 -7.61 -3.50 11.65
N CYS A 70 -6.58 -3.30 12.49
CA CYS A 70 -5.72 -2.12 12.41
C CYS A 70 -5.00 -2.02 11.07
N ALA A 71 -4.43 -3.13 10.58
CA ALA A 71 -3.75 -3.19 9.29
C ALA A 71 -4.69 -2.90 8.12
N PHE A 72 -5.94 -3.38 8.19
CA PHE A 72 -6.95 -3.08 7.18
C PHE A 72 -7.45 -1.64 7.24
N ALA A 73 -7.62 -1.09 8.45
CA ALA A 73 -8.10 0.27 8.65
C ALA A 73 -7.06 1.34 8.29
N ALA A 74 -5.77 1.06 8.48
CA ALA A 74 -4.70 2.03 8.28
C ALA A 74 -4.71 2.68 6.89
N PRO A 75 -4.72 1.96 5.76
CA PRO A 75 -4.76 2.57 4.43
C PRO A 75 -6.05 3.35 4.17
N LEU A 76 -7.19 2.94 4.74
CA LEU A 76 -8.44 3.68 4.64
C LEU A 76 -8.37 5.02 5.36
N LEU A 77 -7.78 5.05 6.57
CA LEU A 77 -7.57 6.26 7.34
C LEU A 77 -6.55 7.19 6.68
N VAL A 78 -5.47 6.64 6.13
CA VAL A 78 -4.51 7.43 5.33
C VAL A 78 -5.24 8.11 4.16
N ASN A 79 -6.00 7.36 3.37
CA ASN A 79 -6.77 7.92 2.27
C ASN A 79 -7.74 9.00 2.75
N LEU A 80 -8.49 8.76 3.83
CA LEU A 80 -9.43 9.73 4.37
C LEU A 80 -8.72 11.04 4.76
N PHE A 81 -7.73 10.97 5.65
CA PHE A 81 -7.08 12.15 6.21
C PHE A 81 -6.17 12.88 5.20
N CYS A 82 -5.51 12.13 4.31
CA CYS A 82 -4.63 12.72 3.32
C CYS A 82 -5.34 13.21 2.06
N HIS A 83 -6.66 13.06 1.94
CA HIS A 83 -7.47 13.71 0.91
C HIS A 83 -8.33 14.87 1.44
N LEU A 84 -8.19 15.23 2.72
CA LEU A 84 -8.82 16.43 3.27
C LEU A 84 -7.93 17.65 3.02
N PRO A 85 -8.38 18.66 2.23
CA PRO A 85 -7.54 19.82 1.87
C PRO A 85 -7.03 20.63 3.06
N SER A 86 -7.76 20.61 4.18
CA SER A 86 -7.42 21.31 5.42
C SER A 86 -6.35 20.62 6.26
N LEU A 87 -6.03 19.36 5.99
CA LEU A 87 -5.16 18.54 6.85
C LEU A 87 -3.82 18.20 6.18
N GLY A 88 -3.12 19.18 5.62
CA GLY A 88 -1.82 18.94 5.05
C GLY A 88 -1.44 19.91 3.94
N TYR A 89 -0.40 19.56 3.20
CA TYR A 89 0.12 20.36 2.11
C TYR A 89 0.39 19.49 0.86
N ALA A 90 0.41 20.12 -0.33
CA ALA A 90 0.65 19.45 -1.58
C ALA A 90 1.88 20.07 -2.27
N PRO A 91 3.08 19.50 -2.10
CA PRO A 91 4.29 20.00 -2.72
C PRO A 91 4.38 19.68 -4.22
N TYR A 92 3.63 18.68 -4.68
CA TYR A 92 3.67 18.19 -6.04
C TYR A 92 2.30 18.24 -6.72
N GLN A 93 2.31 18.35 -8.04
CA GLN A 93 1.10 18.17 -8.83
C GLN A 93 0.73 16.69 -8.87
N SER A 94 -0.45 16.37 -8.36
CA SER A 94 -1.12 15.10 -8.50
C SER A 94 -2.43 15.29 -9.26
N HIS A 95 -2.98 14.19 -9.80
CA HIS A 95 -4.27 14.23 -10.51
C HIS A 95 -5.47 14.34 -9.57
N ASP A 96 -5.23 14.42 -8.27
CA ASP A 96 -6.23 14.44 -7.22
C ASP A 96 -5.91 15.49 -6.14
N GLN A 97 -6.66 15.45 -5.03
CA GLN A 97 -6.51 16.37 -3.90
C GLN A 97 -5.63 15.81 -2.78
N SER A 98 -4.77 14.85 -3.08
CA SER A 98 -3.88 14.24 -2.09
C SER A 98 -2.97 15.27 -1.42
N ARG A 99 -2.69 15.05 -0.13
CA ARG A 99 -1.90 15.93 0.74
C ARG A 99 -0.83 15.12 1.47
N ASN A 100 0.32 15.74 1.72
CA ASN A 100 1.27 15.25 2.68
C ASN A 100 0.83 15.71 4.08
N ASN A 101 0.67 14.76 4.99
CA ASN A 101 0.31 15.04 6.38
C ASN A 101 1.35 14.42 7.31
N PRO A 102 2.17 15.22 8.01
CA PRO A 102 3.25 14.72 8.88
C PRO A 102 2.75 13.82 10.02
N VAL A 103 1.59 14.15 10.62
CA VAL A 103 1.04 13.37 11.73
C VAL A 103 0.64 11.98 11.24
N VAL A 104 -0.08 11.93 10.12
CA VAL A 104 -0.46 10.65 9.49
C VAL A 104 0.80 9.88 9.07
N ALA A 105 1.81 10.55 8.50
CA ALA A 105 3.05 9.91 8.08
C ALA A 105 3.80 9.25 9.25
N MET A 106 3.86 9.90 10.40
CA MET A 106 4.48 9.33 11.59
C MET A 106 3.72 8.12 12.13
N LEU A 107 2.39 8.16 12.11
CA LEU A 107 1.53 7.08 12.62
C LEU A 107 1.43 5.89 11.64
N SER A 108 1.64 6.12 10.35
CA SER A 108 1.53 5.12 9.28
C SER A 108 2.87 4.75 8.64
N PHE A 109 3.98 5.01 9.34
CA PHE A 109 5.34 4.66 8.88
C PHE A 109 5.76 5.26 7.53
N GLY A 110 5.19 6.40 7.15
CA GLY A 110 5.54 7.12 5.92
C GLY A 110 4.39 7.26 4.92
N GLU A 111 3.31 6.48 5.03
CA GLU A 111 2.18 6.51 4.10
C GLU A 111 1.47 7.87 4.03
N GLY A 112 1.59 8.69 5.08
CA GLY A 112 1.04 10.05 5.12
C GLY A 112 1.74 11.05 4.21
N TRP A 113 2.87 10.72 3.57
CA TRP A 113 3.47 11.48 2.47
C TRP A 113 2.73 11.22 1.15
N HIS A 114 1.43 11.32 1.21
CA HIS A 114 0.49 10.78 0.25
C HIS A 114 0.43 11.56 -1.07
N ASN A 115 0.61 12.90 -1.04
CA ASN A 115 0.74 13.68 -2.26
C ASN A 115 2.02 13.33 -3.03
N SER A 116 3.13 13.09 -2.31
CA SER A 116 4.37 12.63 -2.92
C SER A 116 4.20 11.27 -3.58
N HIS A 117 3.50 10.34 -2.90
CA HIS A 117 3.17 9.03 -3.46
C HIS A 117 2.32 9.14 -4.73
N HIS A 118 1.25 9.92 -4.72
CA HIS A 118 0.40 10.11 -5.90
C HIS A 118 1.11 10.81 -7.07
N ALA A 119 2.05 11.70 -6.78
CA ALA A 119 2.88 12.31 -7.83
C ALA A 119 3.94 11.34 -8.40
N PHE A 120 4.45 10.42 -7.57
CA PHE A 120 5.52 9.49 -7.92
C PHE A 120 5.18 8.05 -7.46
N PRO A 121 4.17 7.40 -8.03
CA PRO A 121 3.62 6.13 -7.52
C PRO A 121 4.60 4.95 -7.58
N GLN A 122 5.68 5.07 -8.36
CA GLN A 122 6.72 4.03 -8.44
C GLN A 122 7.90 4.27 -7.48
N SER A 123 7.86 5.35 -6.70
CA SER A 123 8.93 5.65 -5.75
C SER A 123 8.83 4.77 -4.51
N ALA A 124 9.92 4.12 -4.14
CA ALA A 124 10.04 3.39 -2.88
C ALA A 124 10.18 4.33 -1.66
N ARG A 125 10.44 5.62 -1.88
CA ARG A 125 10.48 6.66 -0.87
C ARG A 125 9.31 7.62 -1.08
N PHE A 126 8.50 7.83 -0.08
CA PHE A 126 7.35 8.75 -0.12
C PHE A 126 7.71 10.13 0.42
N GLY A 127 8.50 10.21 1.50
CA GLY A 127 9.00 11.48 2.04
C GLY A 127 10.12 12.06 1.18
N LEU A 128 9.77 12.89 0.18
CA LEU A 128 10.72 13.39 -0.82
C LEU A 128 11.37 14.72 -0.44
N LEU A 129 10.79 15.49 0.49
CA LEU A 129 11.38 16.73 0.97
C LEU A 129 12.37 16.45 2.12
N PRO A 130 13.34 17.37 2.37
CA PRO A 130 14.39 17.15 3.37
C PRO A 130 13.88 16.93 4.80
N ASN A 131 12.73 17.49 5.15
CA ASN A 131 12.10 17.41 6.46
C ASN A 131 11.00 16.31 6.54
N GLU A 132 10.83 15.53 5.50
CA GLU A 132 9.86 14.43 5.45
C GLU A 132 10.57 13.12 5.82
N PHE A 133 10.52 12.78 7.12
CA PHE A 133 11.04 11.50 7.59
C PHE A 133 10.10 10.37 7.16
N ASP A 134 10.65 9.39 6.48
CA ASP A 134 9.94 8.22 5.94
C ASP A 134 10.53 6.95 6.57
N PHE A 135 9.83 6.39 7.56
CA PHE A 135 10.28 5.22 8.29
C PHE A 135 10.40 3.98 7.38
N SER A 136 9.41 3.77 6.50
CA SER A 136 9.44 2.64 5.56
C SER A 136 10.64 2.72 4.63
N TRP A 137 11.01 3.93 4.20
CA TRP A 137 12.23 4.14 3.42
C TRP A 137 13.51 3.77 4.19
N GLU A 138 13.58 4.10 5.49
CA GLU A 138 14.73 3.70 6.32
C GLU A 138 14.87 2.17 6.40
N VAL A 139 13.74 1.47 6.58
CA VAL A 139 13.71 -0.01 6.56
C VAL A 139 14.14 -0.56 5.19
N ILE A 140 13.63 0.00 4.09
CA ILE A 140 14.03 -0.41 2.73
C ILE A 140 15.54 -0.23 2.50
N LYS A 141 16.14 0.83 3.02
CA LYS A 141 17.61 1.03 2.94
C LYS A 141 18.38 -0.08 3.66
N ILE A 142 17.91 -0.48 4.85
CA ILE A 142 18.50 -1.60 5.60
C ILE A 142 18.34 -2.90 4.81
N MET A 143 17.15 -3.19 4.30
CA MET A 143 16.90 -4.38 3.47
C MET A 143 17.82 -4.41 2.25
N LYS A 144 18.04 -3.28 1.60
CA LYS A 144 18.99 -3.17 0.49
C LYS A 144 20.41 -3.49 0.93
N ALA A 145 20.84 -2.96 2.07
CA ALA A 145 22.20 -3.16 2.58
C ALA A 145 22.51 -4.64 2.90
N VAL A 146 21.48 -5.41 3.30
CA VAL A 146 21.61 -6.85 3.58
C VAL A 146 21.20 -7.75 2.40
N GLY A 147 20.95 -7.16 1.22
CA GLY A 147 20.64 -7.91 0.00
C GLY A 147 19.20 -8.43 -0.12
N LEU A 148 18.30 -8.00 0.76
CA LEU A 148 16.87 -8.40 0.75
C LEU A 148 16.00 -7.52 -0.16
N ALA A 149 16.52 -6.39 -0.67
CA ALA A 149 15.84 -5.52 -1.62
C ALA A 149 16.77 -5.12 -2.76
N SER A 150 16.27 -5.19 -4.00
CA SER A 150 16.99 -4.82 -5.23
C SER A 150 16.10 -3.93 -6.11
N GLU A 151 16.68 -3.36 -7.17
CA GLU A 151 15.97 -2.57 -8.20
C GLU A 151 15.10 -1.44 -7.63
N ILE A 152 15.56 -0.81 -6.54
CA ILE A 152 14.82 0.24 -5.85
C ILE A 152 14.71 1.48 -6.76
N ARG A 153 13.47 1.84 -7.08
CA ARG A 153 13.16 3.06 -7.82
C ARG A 153 12.91 4.20 -6.86
N LEU A 154 13.51 5.34 -7.14
CA LEU A 154 13.28 6.58 -6.40
C LEU A 154 12.58 7.57 -7.30
N GLY A 155 11.54 8.20 -6.79
CA GLY A 155 10.99 9.40 -7.41
C GLY A 155 12.08 10.46 -7.42
N THR A 156 12.60 10.77 -8.59
CA THR A 156 13.37 11.99 -8.75
C THR A 156 12.37 13.13 -8.55
N ALA A 157 12.72 14.06 -7.67
CA ALA A 157 11.99 15.30 -7.54
C ALA A 157 12.14 16.09 -8.85
N ASP A 158 11.43 15.63 -9.88
CA ASP A 158 11.36 16.35 -11.15
C ASP A 158 10.73 17.70 -10.84
N LYS A 159 11.54 18.74 -10.93
CA LYS A 159 11.11 20.11 -10.66
C LYS A 159 9.88 20.50 -11.50
N SER A 160 9.64 19.82 -12.62
CA SER A 160 8.47 20.05 -13.46
C SER A 160 7.15 19.61 -12.79
N LYS A 161 7.21 18.67 -11.83
CA LYS A 161 6.04 18.21 -11.05
C LYS A 161 5.85 18.96 -9.73
N GLN A 162 6.80 19.79 -9.32
CA GLN A 162 6.59 20.65 -8.17
C GLN A 162 5.52 21.67 -8.50
N LEU A 163 4.55 21.84 -7.62
CA LEU A 163 3.65 22.97 -7.69
C LEU A 163 4.52 24.23 -7.64
N ALA A 164 4.48 25.04 -8.70
CA ALA A 164 5.00 26.38 -8.61
C ALA A 164 4.39 26.99 -7.35
N LYS A 165 5.24 27.42 -6.40
CA LYS A 165 4.77 28.07 -5.17
C LYS A 165 3.66 29.00 -5.57
N ALA A 166 2.44 28.72 -5.09
CA ALA A 166 1.29 29.54 -5.38
C ALA A 166 1.74 30.98 -5.14
N LYS A 167 1.70 31.78 -6.18
CA LYS A 167 1.92 33.21 -6.03
C LYS A 167 0.90 33.69 -5.01
N ARG A 168 1.39 34.03 -3.81
CA ARG A 168 0.59 34.67 -2.76
C ARG A 168 0.04 35.97 -3.29
#